data_991303a43d1f0b3da43a6fa1d7ffd503
#
_entry.id   991303a43d1f0b3da43a6fa1d7ffd503
#
_cell.length_a   1.000
_cell.length_b   1.000
_cell.length_c   1.000
_cell.angle_alpha   90.00
_cell.angle_beta   90.00
_cell.angle_gamma   90.00
#
_symmetry.space_group_name_H-M   'P 1'
#
loop_
_entity.id
_entity.type
_entity.pdbx_description
1 polymer ?
#
loop_
_entity_poly.entity_id
_entity_poly.type
_entity_poly.pdbx_seq_one_letter_code
_entity_poly.pdbx_strand_id
1 'polypeptide(L)'
;MTKTVPFTKEQIQEIIKQYPTPFHIYDEKAIIENAEELKKAFAWNEGFHEYFAVKATPNPYLIKILAQHGFGCDCSSYPELLISEQVGNLGENIMFTSNDTGDYEFKKAKELGAIINLDDITHIDYLDKVAGLPELVSFRYNPGNLKSGNAIIGTPEEAKYGFMENQLFDGYKMLMECGVKRFGIHTMVASNELNEDYFAETARILFNLVVKIHKQLGIRFDFINLGGGLGIPYRPEQKKLDVFKISEGIRKEYESILVPNGLAPVKLYLESGRFITGPYGYLITKAIHEKHIY
;
A
#
# COMPACT_ATOMS: atom_id res chain seq x y z
N MET A 1 17.38 -1.83 20.40
CA MET A 1 18.26 -0.68 20.08
C MET A 1 17.64 0.58 20.65
N THR A 2 18.42 1.41 21.33
CA THR A 2 17.93 2.73 21.76
C THR A 2 17.81 3.60 20.51
N LYS A 3 16.60 4.05 20.16
CA LYS A 3 16.39 4.97 19.03
C LYS A 3 17.08 6.31 19.38
N THR A 4 18.07 6.71 18.60
CA THR A 4 18.71 8.02 18.74
C THR A 4 17.97 9.06 17.91
N VAL A 5 17.69 10.21 18.52
CA VAL A 5 17.12 11.35 17.82
C VAL A 5 18.22 11.95 16.93
N PRO A 6 17.99 12.19 15.62
CA PRO A 6 19.03 12.69 14.71
C PRO A 6 19.32 14.19 14.84
N PHE A 7 18.72 14.86 15.81
CA PHE A 7 18.83 16.31 16.03
C PHE A 7 19.47 16.62 17.37
N THR A 8 20.36 17.60 17.42
CA THR A 8 20.89 18.11 18.70
C THR A 8 19.88 19.05 19.37
N LYS A 9 20.05 19.25 20.66
CA LYS A 9 19.22 20.18 21.44
C LYS A 9 19.31 21.60 20.86
N GLU A 10 20.50 22.02 20.47
CA GLU A 10 20.79 23.35 19.91
C GLU A 10 20.06 23.52 18.57
N GLN A 11 20.09 22.53 17.68
CA GLN A 11 19.34 22.53 16.42
C GLN A 11 17.84 22.72 16.66
N ILE A 12 17.27 21.95 17.59
CA ILE A 12 15.85 22.09 17.93
C ILE A 12 15.54 23.45 18.52
N GLN A 13 16.41 24.02 19.36
CA GLN A 13 16.23 25.37 19.92
C GLN A 13 16.23 26.47 18.84
N GLU A 14 17.06 26.34 17.80
CA GLU A 14 17.05 27.28 16.69
C GLU A 14 15.76 27.13 15.85
N ILE A 15 15.30 25.93 15.59
CA ILE A 15 14.05 25.67 14.85
C ILE A 15 12.84 26.24 15.60
N ILE A 16 12.78 26.07 16.93
CA ILE A 16 11.68 26.60 17.77
C ILE A 16 11.57 28.13 17.70
N LYS A 17 12.65 28.87 17.44
CA LYS A 17 12.59 30.33 17.28
C LYS A 17 11.79 30.74 16.04
N GLN A 18 11.77 29.90 15.00
CA GLN A 18 11.06 30.19 13.76
C GLN A 18 9.68 29.50 13.73
N TYR A 19 9.58 28.29 14.27
CA TYR A 19 8.39 27.46 14.28
C TYR A 19 8.01 27.11 15.72
N PRO A 20 6.98 27.76 16.28
CA PRO A 20 6.58 27.48 17.67
C PRO A 20 6.03 26.05 17.80
N THR A 21 6.30 25.41 18.94
CA THR A 21 5.76 24.08 19.28
C THR A 21 4.24 24.11 19.46
N PRO A 22 3.50 23.02 19.15
CA PRO A 22 3.99 21.74 18.65
C PRO A 22 4.18 21.72 17.13
N PHE A 23 5.15 20.92 16.64
CA PHE A 23 5.31 20.65 15.21
C PHE A 23 5.91 19.27 14.98
N HIS A 24 5.75 18.72 13.76
CA HIS A 24 6.46 17.52 13.31
C HIS A 24 7.71 17.92 12.53
N ILE A 25 8.79 17.18 12.76
CA ILE A 25 10.03 17.26 11.98
C ILE A 25 10.34 15.88 11.40
N TYR A 26 10.80 15.83 10.17
CA TYR A 26 11.13 14.60 9.47
C TYR A 26 12.60 14.57 9.06
N ASP A 27 13.21 13.39 9.17
CA ASP A 27 14.55 13.15 8.63
C ASP A 27 14.41 12.71 7.16
N GLU A 28 14.50 13.68 6.26
CA GLU A 28 14.36 13.48 4.81
C GLU A 28 15.38 12.47 4.28
N LYS A 29 16.65 12.61 4.69
CA LYS A 29 17.70 11.71 4.25
C LYS A 29 17.41 10.25 4.61
N ALA A 30 17.00 10.00 5.84
CA ALA A 30 16.68 8.66 6.32
C ALA A 30 15.41 8.09 5.64
N ILE A 31 14.42 8.93 5.31
CA ILE A 31 13.25 8.52 4.51
C ILE A 31 13.69 8.06 3.12
N ILE A 32 14.55 8.83 2.44
CA ILE A 32 15.06 8.50 1.12
C ILE A 32 15.86 7.18 1.15
N GLU A 33 16.80 7.05 2.10
CA GLU A 33 17.61 5.84 2.27
C GLU A 33 16.74 4.60 2.47
N ASN A 34 15.69 4.70 3.30
CA ASN A 34 14.74 3.60 3.55
C ASN A 34 13.89 3.27 2.32
N ALA A 35 13.48 4.28 1.56
CA ALA A 35 12.75 4.11 0.31
C ALA A 35 13.61 3.38 -0.75
N GLU A 36 14.85 3.78 -0.91
CA GLU A 36 15.80 3.13 -1.83
C GLU A 36 16.19 1.72 -1.37
N GLU A 37 16.29 1.45 -0.07
CA GLU A 37 16.52 0.11 0.50
C GLU A 37 15.39 -0.83 0.09
N LEU A 38 14.12 -0.38 0.20
CA LEU A 38 12.95 -1.17 -0.21
C LEU A 38 12.98 -1.48 -1.71
N LYS A 39 13.19 -0.49 -2.55
CA LYS A 39 13.29 -0.68 -4.01
C LYS A 39 14.40 -1.65 -4.38
N LYS A 40 15.57 -1.52 -3.75
CA LYS A 40 16.71 -2.41 -3.97
C LYS A 40 16.39 -3.86 -3.61
N ALA A 41 15.65 -4.07 -2.52
CA ALA A 41 15.26 -5.43 -2.10
C ALA A 41 14.39 -6.12 -3.17
N PHE A 42 13.53 -5.40 -3.87
CA PHE A 42 12.63 -5.92 -4.90
C PHE A 42 13.14 -5.76 -6.34
N ALA A 43 14.38 -5.34 -6.55
CA ALA A 43 14.95 -5.10 -7.89
C ALA A 43 15.00 -6.35 -8.79
N TRP A 44 14.80 -7.55 -8.25
CA TRP A 44 14.70 -8.79 -9.01
C TRP A 44 13.38 -8.90 -9.83
N ASN A 45 12.32 -8.19 -9.43
CA ASN A 45 11.06 -8.14 -10.16
C ASN A 45 11.06 -6.94 -11.09
N GLU A 46 11.19 -7.19 -12.38
CA GLU A 46 11.13 -6.14 -13.40
C GLU A 46 9.72 -5.52 -13.42
N GLY A 47 9.65 -4.23 -13.11
CA GLY A 47 8.39 -3.51 -12.98
C GLY A 47 7.81 -3.50 -11.57
N PHE A 48 8.59 -3.89 -10.54
CA PHE A 48 8.23 -3.63 -9.15
C PHE A 48 7.91 -2.15 -8.95
N HIS A 49 6.79 -1.88 -8.26
CA HIS A 49 6.40 -0.52 -7.94
C HIS A 49 5.91 -0.41 -6.51
N GLU A 50 6.34 0.63 -5.82
CA GLU A 50 5.90 0.97 -4.48
C GLU A 50 4.94 2.16 -4.55
N TYR A 51 3.76 2.02 -4.00
CA TYR A 51 2.79 3.08 -3.81
C TYR A 51 2.83 3.54 -2.35
N PHE A 52 3.24 4.78 -2.14
CA PHE A 52 3.24 5.33 -0.78
C PHE A 52 1.81 5.57 -0.31
N ALA A 53 1.43 4.95 0.82
CA ALA A 53 0.11 5.16 1.42
C ALA A 53 -0.01 6.58 1.96
N VAL A 54 -0.71 7.45 1.22
CA VAL A 54 -0.83 8.89 1.49
C VAL A 54 -1.35 9.16 2.90
N LYS A 55 -2.31 8.37 3.37
CA LYS A 55 -2.87 8.44 4.73
C LYS A 55 -1.86 8.36 5.87
N ALA A 56 -0.71 7.73 5.63
CA ALA A 56 0.34 7.59 6.66
C ALA A 56 1.02 8.93 6.99
N THR A 57 1.23 9.77 5.97
CA THR A 57 1.82 11.10 6.12
C THR A 57 1.36 11.96 4.94
N PRO A 58 0.17 12.60 5.01
CA PRO A 58 -0.41 13.37 3.91
C PRO A 58 0.27 14.74 3.75
N ASN A 59 1.59 14.73 3.62
CA ASN A 59 2.42 15.92 3.46
C ASN A 59 2.90 16.01 2.00
N PRO A 60 2.43 16.98 1.20
CA PRO A 60 2.78 17.09 -0.21
C PRO A 60 4.29 17.17 -0.48
N TYR A 61 5.05 17.80 0.41
CA TYR A 61 6.51 17.89 0.27
C TYR A 61 7.19 16.51 0.33
N LEU A 62 6.84 15.69 1.33
CA LEU A 62 7.40 14.35 1.47
C LEU A 62 6.94 13.42 0.34
N ILE A 63 5.66 13.51 -0.06
CA ILE A 63 5.12 12.72 -1.18
C ILE A 63 5.82 13.09 -2.48
N LYS A 64 6.10 14.39 -2.71
CA LYS A 64 6.86 14.85 -3.88
C LYS A 64 8.29 14.28 -3.91
N ILE A 65 8.97 14.22 -2.77
CA ILE A 65 10.29 13.59 -2.66
C ILE A 65 10.19 12.11 -3.02
N LEU A 66 9.24 11.37 -2.45
CA LEU A 66 9.06 9.95 -2.76
C LEU A 66 8.73 9.74 -4.24
N ALA A 67 7.91 10.60 -4.85
CA ALA A 67 7.61 10.56 -6.27
C ALA A 67 8.88 10.75 -7.14
N GLN A 68 9.81 11.64 -6.75
CA GLN A 68 11.11 11.82 -7.41
C GLN A 68 11.99 10.57 -7.31
N HIS A 69 11.76 9.73 -6.32
CA HIS A 69 12.41 8.43 -6.14
C HIS A 69 11.60 7.27 -6.77
N GLY A 70 10.58 7.57 -7.58
CA GLY A 70 9.82 6.60 -8.35
C GLY A 70 8.70 5.90 -7.58
N PHE A 71 8.21 6.49 -6.48
CA PHE A 71 7.04 5.99 -5.77
C PHE A 71 5.76 6.55 -6.38
N GLY A 72 4.74 5.70 -6.47
CA GLY A 72 3.37 6.12 -6.70
C GLY A 72 2.67 6.57 -5.40
N CYS A 73 1.37 6.84 -5.49
CA CYS A 73 0.50 7.14 -4.36
C CYS A 73 -0.59 6.08 -4.21
N ASP A 74 -0.70 5.46 -3.02
CA ASP A 74 -1.90 4.72 -2.61
C ASP A 74 -2.86 5.72 -1.96
N CYS A 75 -3.99 5.96 -2.62
CA CYS A 75 -5.04 6.90 -2.23
C CYS A 75 -6.31 6.14 -1.82
N SER A 76 -6.90 6.52 -0.70
CA SER A 76 -8.12 5.91 -0.16
C SER A 76 -9.28 6.92 -0.04
N SER A 77 -9.07 8.17 -0.46
CA SER A 77 -10.07 9.25 -0.35
C SER A 77 -9.83 10.35 -1.37
N TYR A 78 -10.84 11.21 -1.58
CA TYR A 78 -10.76 12.35 -2.47
C TYR A 78 -9.62 13.34 -2.13
N PRO A 79 -9.39 13.73 -0.85
CA PRO A 79 -8.26 14.59 -0.51
C PRO A 79 -6.90 14.00 -0.87
N GLU A 80 -6.75 12.68 -0.77
CA GLU A 80 -5.49 12.00 -1.13
C GLU A 80 -5.27 12.02 -2.65
N LEU A 81 -6.33 11.90 -3.46
CA LEU A 81 -6.26 12.09 -4.92
C LEU A 81 -5.82 13.53 -5.28
N LEU A 82 -6.34 14.55 -4.58
CA LEU A 82 -5.93 15.94 -4.80
C LEU A 82 -4.46 16.17 -4.43
N ILE A 83 -3.98 15.58 -3.34
CA ILE A 83 -2.56 15.67 -2.97
C ILE A 83 -1.69 15.00 -4.05
N SER A 84 -2.10 13.84 -4.54
CA SER A 84 -1.39 13.10 -5.59
C SER A 84 -1.29 13.95 -6.87
N GLU A 85 -2.39 14.55 -7.30
CA GLU A 85 -2.42 15.49 -8.43
C GLU A 85 -1.47 16.69 -8.22
N GLN A 86 -1.53 17.30 -7.04
CA GLN A 86 -0.71 18.46 -6.70
C GLN A 86 0.79 18.19 -6.77
N VAL A 87 1.23 16.98 -6.45
CA VAL A 87 2.65 16.59 -6.50
C VAL A 87 3.06 16.06 -7.88
N GLY A 88 2.13 15.93 -8.81
CA GLY A 88 2.39 15.47 -10.18
C GLY A 88 2.38 13.94 -10.36
N ASN A 89 1.91 13.18 -9.38
CA ASN A 89 1.62 11.76 -9.56
C ASN A 89 0.27 11.60 -10.26
N LEU A 90 0.31 11.06 -11.47
CA LEU A 90 -0.86 10.88 -12.35
C LEU A 90 -0.83 9.50 -13.01
N GLY A 91 -1.95 9.10 -13.59
CA GLY A 91 -2.05 7.85 -14.32
C GLY A 91 -1.87 6.63 -13.43
N GLU A 92 -1.21 5.62 -13.95
CA GLU A 92 -0.94 4.36 -13.24
C GLU A 92 0.05 4.54 -12.06
N ASN A 93 0.56 5.74 -11.78
CA ASN A 93 1.26 6.06 -10.53
C ASN A 93 0.33 6.35 -9.36
N ILE A 94 -0.98 6.26 -9.57
CA ILE A 94 -1.99 6.33 -8.51
C ILE A 94 -2.68 4.98 -8.43
N MET A 95 -2.66 4.36 -7.24
CA MET A 95 -3.55 3.28 -6.85
C MET A 95 -4.68 3.88 -6.03
N PHE A 96 -5.93 3.70 -6.44
CA PHE A 96 -7.08 4.20 -5.69
C PHE A 96 -7.91 3.05 -5.17
N THR A 97 -7.90 2.88 -3.83
CA THR A 97 -8.63 1.84 -3.12
C THR A 97 -9.50 2.46 -2.03
N SER A 98 -10.80 2.42 -2.19
CA SER A 98 -11.77 2.88 -1.19
C SER A 98 -12.89 1.84 -1.04
N ASN A 99 -13.37 1.64 0.17
CA ASN A 99 -14.45 0.70 0.48
C ASN A 99 -15.82 1.38 0.67
N ASP A 100 -15.86 2.70 0.62
CA ASP A 100 -17.06 3.54 0.78
C ASP A 100 -16.95 4.71 -0.20
N THR A 101 -17.01 4.38 -1.50
CA THR A 101 -16.61 5.29 -2.58
C THR A 101 -17.78 6.04 -3.15
N GLY A 102 -17.76 7.37 -3.05
CA GLY A 102 -18.72 8.27 -3.69
C GLY A 102 -18.47 8.43 -5.20
N ASP A 103 -19.48 8.94 -5.91
CA ASP A 103 -19.41 9.20 -7.35
C ASP A 103 -18.31 10.20 -7.73
N TYR A 104 -18.12 11.23 -6.91
CA TYR A 104 -17.11 12.26 -7.11
C TYR A 104 -15.67 11.71 -6.97
N GLU A 105 -15.47 10.69 -6.11
CA GLU A 105 -14.18 10.03 -5.93
C GLU A 105 -13.82 9.16 -7.13
N PHE A 106 -14.78 8.35 -7.63
CA PHE A 106 -14.57 7.56 -8.84
C PHE A 106 -14.34 8.44 -10.07
N LYS A 107 -15.10 9.54 -10.21
CA LYS A 107 -14.88 10.51 -11.29
C LYS A 107 -13.49 11.11 -11.25
N LYS A 108 -13.03 11.53 -10.06
CA LYS A 108 -11.68 12.09 -9.89
C LYS A 108 -10.59 11.07 -10.12
N ALA A 109 -10.71 9.86 -9.58
CA ALA A 109 -9.74 8.80 -9.81
C ALA A 109 -9.59 8.48 -11.31
N LYS A 110 -10.72 8.40 -12.03
CA LYS A 110 -10.70 8.17 -13.47
C LYS A 110 -10.16 9.36 -14.25
N GLU A 111 -10.50 10.58 -13.88
CA GLU A 111 -9.96 11.82 -14.49
C GLU A 111 -8.43 11.85 -14.39
N LEU A 112 -7.87 11.45 -13.27
CA LEU A 112 -6.43 11.36 -13.05
C LEU A 112 -5.78 10.17 -13.75
N GLY A 113 -6.55 9.24 -14.32
CA GLY A 113 -6.05 8.01 -14.93
C GLY A 113 -5.56 6.97 -13.90
N ALA A 114 -5.99 7.07 -12.66
CA ALA A 114 -5.60 6.17 -11.58
C ALA A 114 -6.00 4.71 -11.85
N ILE A 115 -5.22 3.77 -11.35
CA ILE A 115 -5.65 2.38 -11.23
C ILE A 115 -6.74 2.32 -10.17
N ILE A 116 -7.96 1.95 -10.58
CA ILE A 116 -9.07 1.79 -9.64
C ILE A 116 -9.12 0.34 -9.15
N ASN A 117 -8.96 0.19 -7.84
CA ASN A 117 -8.99 -1.09 -7.15
C ASN A 117 -10.31 -1.21 -6.39
N LEU A 118 -11.23 -1.99 -6.92
CA LEU A 118 -12.58 -2.13 -6.36
C LEU A 118 -12.58 -3.05 -5.15
N ASP A 119 -13.36 -2.69 -4.15
CA ASP A 119 -13.44 -3.37 -2.86
C ASP A 119 -14.62 -4.34 -2.76
N ASP A 120 -15.65 -4.17 -3.60
CA ASP A 120 -16.84 -5.01 -3.63
C ASP A 120 -17.41 -5.15 -5.06
N ILE A 121 -18.10 -6.26 -5.32
CA ILE A 121 -18.68 -6.56 -6.63
C ILE A 121 -19.72 -5.52 -7.07
N THR A 122 -20.45 -4.92 -6.13
CA THR A 122 -21.45 -3.88 -6.41
C THR A 122 -20.84 -2.58 -6.93
N HIS A 123 -19.54 -2.39 -6.69
CA HIS A 123 -18.81 -1.23 -7.20
C HIS A 123 -18.61 -1.26 -8.72
N ILE A 124 -18.72 -2.43 -9.38
CA ILE A 124 -18.55 -2.54 -10.84
C ILE A 124 -19.61 -1.72 -11.56
N ASP A 125 -20.88 -2.03 -11.32
CA ASP A 125 -22.01 -1.35 -11.94
C ASP A 125 -22.07 0.13 -11.53
N TYR A 126 -21.69 0.43 -10.28
CA TYR A 126 -21.70 1.81 -9.80
C TYR A 126 -20.61 2.64 -10.49
N LEU A 127 -19.39 2.13 -10.59
CA LEU A 127 -18.30 2.79 -11.31
C LEU A 127 -18.66 3.01 -12.78
N ASP A 128 -19.19 1.98 -13.46
CA ASP A 128 -19.56 2.10 -14.86
C ASP A 128 -20.61 3.20 -15.06
N LYS A 129 -21.64 3.23 -14.21
CA LYS A 129 -22.70 4.23 -14.25
C LYS A 129 -22.21 5.66 -14.02
N VAL A 130 -21.31 5.89 -13.04
CA VAL A 130 -20.96 7.26 -12.59
C VAL A 130 -19.74 7.84 -13.32
N ALA A 131 -18.83 6.99 -13.78
CA ALA A 131 -17.58 7.41 -14.41
C ALA A 131 -17.20 6.60 -15.65
N GLY A 132 -17.84 5.46 -15.88
CA GLY A 132 -17.47 4.46 -16.88
C GLY A 132 -16.24 3.64 -16.46
N LEU A 133 -16.16 2.39 -16.89
CA LEU A 133 -15.05 1.52 -16.56
C LEU A 133 -13.74 1.99 -17.23
N PRO A 134 -12.60 2.00 -16.52
CA PRO A 134 -11.30 2.20 -17.13
C PRO A 134 -10.82 0.94 -17.86
N GLU A 135 -9.76 1.05 -18.67
CA GLU A 135 -9.17 -0.09 -19.36
C GLU A 135 -8.56 -1.11 -18.40
N LEU A 136 -7.96 -0.64 -17.31
CA LEU A 136 -7.34 -1.44 -16.25
C LEU A 136 -8.16 -1.32 -14.97
N VAL A 137 -8.65 -2.46 -14.47
CA VAL A 137 -9.37 -2.56 -13.19
C VAL A 137 -8.71 -3.61 -12.30
N SER A 138 -8.61 -3.33 -11.04
CA SER A 138 -8.12 -4.24 -10.01
C SER A 138 -9.20 -4.56 -8.99
N PHE A 139 -9.12 -5.72 -8.36
CA PHE A 139 -9.97 -6.11 -7.24
C PHE A 139 -9.16 -6.37 -5.99
N ARG A 140 -9.67 -5.92 -4.86
CA ARG A 140 -9.13 -6.26 -3.55
C ARG A 140 -9.68 -7.59 -3.09
N TYR A 141 -8.81 -8.58 -2.95
CA TYR A 141 -9.14 -9.89 -2.43
C TYR A 141 -9.11 -9.93 -0.90
N ASN A 142 -10.14 -10.51 -0.31
CA ASN A 142 -10.18 -10.87 1.10
C ASN A 142 -9.99 -12.38 1.25
N PRO A 143 -8.87 -12.85 1.83
CA PRO A 143 -8.60 -14.28 1.97
C PRO A 143 -9.47 -14.98 3.04
N GLY A 144 -10.30 -14.26 3.80
CA GLY A 144 -11.12 -14.84 4.85
C GLY A 144 -10.28 -15.63 5.86
N ASN A 145 -10.72 -16.84 6.16
CA ASN A 145 -10.07 -17.74 7.13
C ASN A 145 -8.75 -18.36 6.65
N LEU A 146 -8.36 -18.16 5.38
CA LEU A 146 -7.07 -18.63 4.85
C LEU A 146 -5.88 -17.83 5.41
N LYS A 147 -6.13 -16.68 6.02
CA LYS A 147 -5.10 -15.82 6.60
C LYS A 147 -5.56 -15.27 7.95
N SER A 148 -4.68 -15.36 8.94
CA SER A 148 -4.89 -14.65 10.21
C SER A 148 -4.61 -13.16 10.01
N GLY A 149 -5.48 -12.32 10.52
CA GLY A 149 -5.22 -10.88 10.65
C GLY A 149 -4.36 -10.56 11.87
N ASN A 150 -4.32 -9.30 12.25
CA ASN A 150 -3.64 -8.87 13.47
C ASN A 150 -4.51 -7.91 14.29
N ALA A 151 -4.06 -7.54 15.48
CA ALA A 151 -4.80 -6.71 16.41
C ALA A 151 -5.22 -5.33 15.87
N ILE A 152 -4.62 -4.85 14.79
CA ILE A 152 -4.92 -3.54 14.21
C ILE A 152 -6.02 -3.64 13.14
N ILE A 153 -5.97 -4.65 12.26
CA ILE A 153 -6.97 -4.85 11.18
C ILE A 153 -8.12 -5.76 11.62
N GLY A 154 -7.89 -6.61 12.61
CA GLY A 154 -8.82 -7.67 12.99
C GLY A 154 -8.62 -8.94 12.15
N THR A 155 -9.61 -9.82 12.16
CA THR A 155 -9.60 -11.04 11.36
C THR A 155 -10.16 -10.78 9.97
N PRO A 156 -9.51 -11.25 8.88
CA PRO A 156 -10.03 -11.06 7.52
C PRO A 156 -11.44 -11.64 7.33
N GLU A 157 -11.80 -12.69 8.06
CA GLU A 157 -13.14 -13.31 8.01
C GLU A 157 -14.26 -12.34 8.46
N GLU A 158 -13.97 -11.48 9.43
CA GLU A 158 -14.92 -10.47 9.96
C GLU A 158 -14.71 -9.08 9.33
N ALA A 159 -13.68 -8.92 8.48
CA ALA A 159 -13.35 -7.64 7.90
C ALA A 159 -14.35 -7.26 6.78
N LYS A 160 -14.75 -6.00 6.77
CA LYS A 160 -15.65 -5.43 5.77
C LYS A 160 -15.00 -5.19 4.40
N TYR A 161 -13.75 -5.61 4.19
CA TYR A 161 -12.96 -5.25 3.03
C TYR A 161 -12.80 -6.40 2.06
N GLY A 162 -13.00 -6.12 0.78
CA GLY A 162 -12.57 -6.94 -0.33
C GLY A 162 -13.54 -8.07 -0.70
N PHE A 163 -13.36 -8.54 -1.92
CA PHE A 163 -14.10 -9.64 -2.51
C PHE A 163 -13.75 -10.98 -1.86
N MET A 164 -14.72 -11.80 -1.61
CA MET A 164 -14.51 -13.24 -1.40
C MET A 164 -14.11 -13.91 -2.72
N GLU A 165 -13.49 -15.09 -2.63
CA GLU A 165 -12.97 -15.81 -3.80
C GLU A 165 -14.01 -16.03 -4.90
N ASN A 166 -15.22 -16.50 -4.56
CA ASN A 166 -16.30 -16.70 -5.53
C ASN A 166 -16.73 -15.40 -6.22
N GLN A 167 -16.83 -14.30 -5.49
CA GLN A 167 -17.17 -12.99 -6.03
C GLN A 167 -16.10 -12.47 -7.01
N LEU A 168 -14.81 -12.79 -6.79
CA LEU A 168 -13.75 -12.42 -7.73
C LEU A 168 -13.96 -13.04 -9.11
N PHE A 169 -14.31 -14.34 -9.18
CA PHE A 169 -14.56 -15.00 -10.45
C PHE A 169 -15.73 -14.36 -11.19
N ASP A 170 -16.82 -14.08 -10.51
CA ASP A 170 -17.98 -13.42 -11.09
C ASP A 170 -17.67 -11.98 -11.49
N GLY A 171 -16.98 -11.23 -10.65
CA GLY A 171 -16.57 -9.85 -10.94
C GLY A 171 -15.65 -9.74 -12.16
N TYR A 172 -14.64 -10.62 -12.30
CA TYR A 172 -13.80 -10.61 -13.50
C TYR A 172 -14.57 -11.00 -14.76
N LYS A 173 -15.53 -11.92 -14.70
CA LYS A 173 -16.40 -12.21 -15.84
C LYS A 173 -17.22 -10.99 -16.23
N MET A 174 -17.84 -10.30 -15.27
CA MET A 174 -18.57 -9.06 -15.52
C MET A 174 -17.69 -8.01 -16.19
N LEU A 175 -16.46 -7.79 -15.70
CA LEU A 175 -15.54 -6.84 -16.33
C LEU A 175 -15.17 -7.24 -17.76
N MET A 176 -14.95 -8.54 -18.03
CA MET A 176 -14.66 -9.04 -19.38
C MET A 176 -15.86 -8.83 -20.33
N GLU A 177 -17.09 -9.07 -19.87
CA GLU A 177 -18.33 -8.83 -20.61
C GLU A 177 -18.53 -7.35 -20.91
N CYS A 178 -18.14 -6.47 -20.00
CA CYS A 178 -18.12 -5.01 -20.19
C CYS A 178 -16.94 -4.51 -21.07
N GLY A 179 -16.07 -5.41 -21.54
CA GLY A 179 -14.97 -5.07 -22.47
C GLY A 179 -13.67 -4.61 -21.81
N VAL A 180 -13.52 -4.73 -20.50
CA VAL A 180 -12.25 -4.48 -19.80
C VAL A 180 -11.23 -5.52 -20.23
N LYS A 181 -9.99 -5.11 -20.48
CA LYS A 181 -8.93 -5.96 -21.07
C LYS A 181 -7.72 -6.14 -20.17
N ARG A 182 -7.50 -5.25 -19.23
CA ARG A 182 -6.35 -5.23 -18.33
C ARG A 182 -6.82 -5.41 -16.90
N PHE A 183 -6.16 -6.30 -16.17
CA PHE A 183 -6.60 -6.71 -14.85
C PHE A 183 -5.46 -6.66 -13.85
N GLY A 184 -5.74 -6.14 -12.66
CA GLY A 184 -4.91 -6.25 -11.48
C GLY A 184 -5.60 -7.07 -10.40
N ILE A 185 -4.84 -7.52 -9.41
CA ILE A 185 -5.34 -8.12 -8.17
C ILE A 185 -4.56 -7.57 -6.99
N HIS A 186 -5.25 -7.31 -5.90
CA HIS A 186 -4.70 -6.72 -4.68
C HIS A 186 -5.16 -7.50 -3.44
N THR A 187 -4.40 -7.43 -2.37
CA THR A 187 -4.84 -7.85 -1.03
C THR A 187 -4.21 -6.96 0.05
N MET A 188 -4.91 -6.79 1.16
CA MET A 188 -4.42 -6.07 2.33
C MET A 188 -4.95 -6.73 3.60
N VAL A 189 -4.08 -7.43 4.32
CA VAL A 189 -4.48 -8.35 5.40
C VAL A 189 -3.87 -8.03 6.77
N ALA A 190 -2.92 -7.11 6.85
CA ALA A 190 -2.30 -6.71 8.11
C ALA A 190 -1.89 -5.24 8.13
N SER A 191 -1.68 -4.69 9.33
CA SER A 191 -1.07 -3.39 9.54
C SER A 191 -0.08 -3.51 10.69
N ASN A 192 1.11 -2.94 10.52
CA ASN A 192 2.23 -3.03 11.45
C ASN A 192 2.63 -4.48 11.78
N GLU A 193 2.69 -5.34 10.77
CA GLU A 193 3.18 -6.71 10.93
C GLU A 193 4.69 -6.74 11.03
N LEU A 194 5.23 -7.45 12.02
CA LEU A 194 6.66 -7.58 12.28
C LEU A 194 7.20 -8.98 12.01
N ASN A 195 6.35 -9.91 11.61
CA ASN A 195 6.74 -11.24 11.19
C ASN A 195 7.02 -11.26 9.68
N GLU A 196 8.26 -11.46 9.30
CA GLU A 196 8.71 -11.45 7.91
C GLU A 196 8.08 -12.57 7.08
N ASP A 197 7.87 -13.76 7.67
CA ASP A 197 7.29 -14.93 6.99
C ASP A 197 5.81 -14.70 6.63
N TYR A 198 5.13 -13.79 7.34
CA TYR A 198 3.74 -13.41 7.07
C TYR A 198 3.54 -12.88 5.65
N PHE A 199 4.50 -12.11 5.14
CA PHE A 199 4.43 -11.54 3.79
C PHE A 199 4.63 -12.58 2.69
N ALA A 200 5.55 -13.53 2.88
CA ALA A 200 5.74 -14.66 1.96
C ALA A 200 4.49 -15.56 1.92
N GLU A 201 3.88 -15.82 3.07
CA GLU A 201 2.63 -16.57 3.14
C GLU A 201 1.47 -15.85 2.43
N THR A 202 1.35 -14.53 2.60
CA THR A 202 0.36 -13.70 1.90
C THR A 202 0.56 -13.79 0.39
N ALA A 203 1.80 -13.67 -0.08
CA ALA A 203 2.14 -13.82 -1.49
C ALA A 203 1.77 -15.20 -2.01
N ARG A 204 2.08 -16.29 -1.28
CA ARG A 204 1.71 -17.65 -1.65
C ARG A 204 0.21 -17.83 -1.85
N ILE A 205 -0.61 -17.30 -0.93
CA ILE A 205 -2.07 -17.38 -1.04
C ILE A 205 -2.54 -16.64 -2.31
N LEU A 206 -2.08 -15.41 -2.53
CA LEU A 206 -2.50 -14.61 -3.67
C LEU A 206 -2.01 -15.17 -5.01
N PHE A 207 -0.78 -15.68 -5.08
CA PHE A 207 -0.24 -16.28 -6.30
C PHE A 207 -0.98 -17.57 -6.69
N ASN A 208 -1.36 -18.41 -5.72
CA ASN A 208 -2.20 -19.58 -5.99
C ASN A 208 -3.59 -19.19 -6.52
N LEU A 209 -4.18 -18.13 -5.99
CA LEU A 209 -5.45 -17.59 -6.49
C LEU A 209 -5.30 -17.06 -7.92
N VAL A 210 -4.22 -16.33 -8.23
CA VAL A 210 -3.88 -15.87 -9.58
C VAL A 210 -3.81 -17.05 -10.58
N VAL A 211 -3.14 -18.12 -10.20
CA VAL A 211 -3.08 -19.36 -11.02
C VAL A 211 -4.48 -19.95 -11.24
N LYS A 212 -5.30 -19.97 -10.19
CA LYS A 212 -6.67 -20.49 -10.26
C LYS A 212 -7.56 -19.66 -11.20
N ILE A 213 -7.50 -18.33 -11.09
CA ILE A 213 -8.23 -17.40 -11.95
C ILE A 213 -7.77 -17.55 -13.40
N HIS A 214 -6.45 -17.59 -13.64
CA HIS A 214 -5.90 -17.82 -14.98
C HIS A 214 -6.43 -19.14 -15.61
N LYS A 215 -6.40 -20.24 -14.88
CA LYS A 215 -6.86 -21.54 -15.38
C LYS A 215 -8.35 -21.56 -15.73
N GLN A 216 -9.17 -20.80 -15.02
CA GLN A 216 -10.63 -20.79 -15.23
C GLN A 216 -11.09 -19.72 -16.22
N LEU A 217 -10.47 -18.54 -16.22
CA LEU A 217 -10.92 -17.38 -16.99
C LEU A 217 -9.93 -16.97 -18.11
N GLY A 218 -8.74 -17.55 -18.16
CA GLY A 218 -7.70 -17.15 -19.13
C GLY A 218 -7.03 -15.80 -18.83
N ILE A 219 -7.37 -15.15 -17.72
CA ILE A 219 -6.84 -13.84 -17.37
C ILE A 219 -5.34 -13.92 -17.11
N ARG A 220 -4.58 -12.99 -17.71
CA ARG A 220 -3.21 -12.64 -17.34
C ARG A 220 -3.21 -11.29 -16.67
N PHE A 221 -2.75 -11.24 -15.44
CA PHE A 221 -2.72 -10.00 -14.68
C PHE A 221 -1.56 -9.09 -15.12
N ASP A 222 -1.83 -7.79 -15.22
CA ASP A 222 -0.80 -6.76 -15.45
C ASP A 222 0.10 -6.63 -14.21
N PHE A 223 -0.50 -6.77 -13.03
CA PHE A 223 0.21 -6.70 -11.76
C PHE A 223 -0.50 -7.50 -10.66
N ILE A 224 0.27 -7.84 -9.63
CA ILE A 224 -0.20 -8.42 -8.37
C ILE A 224 0.26 -7.48 -7.26
N ASN A 225 -0.69 -6.87 -6.54
CA ASN A 225 -0.43 -5.96 -5.45
C ASN A 225 -0.60 -6.68 -4.11
N LEU A 226 0.48 -6.81 -3.37
CA LEU A 226 0.51 -7.47 -2.07
C LEU A 226 0.07 -6.56 -0.91
N GLY A 227 -0.33 -5.32 -1.22
CA GLY A 227 -0.72 -4.33 -0.25
C GLY A 227 0.45 -3.78 0.58
N GLY A 228 0.12 -3.27 1.75
CA GLY A 228 1.10 -2.73 2.68
C GLY A 228 1.28 -3.62 3.92
N GLY A 229 1.32 -2.95 5.07
CA GLY A 229 1.35 -3.63 6.35
C GLY A 229 2.74 -3.83 6.95
N LEU A 230 3.81 -3.53 6.21
CA LEU A 230 5.17 -3.55 6.73
C LEU A 230 5.26 -2.71 8.00
N GLY A 231 5.63 -3.37 9.11
CA GLY A 231 5.64 -2.78 10.43
C GLY A 231 6.94 -2.10 10.82
N ILE A 232 6.85 -1.34 11.91
CA ILE A 232 8.00 -0.74 12.58
C ILE A 232 7.97 -1.08 14.08
N PRO A 233 9.11 -1.23 14.73
CA PRO A 233 9.17 -1.47 16.16
C PRO A 233 8.74 -0.22 16.93
N TYR A 234 7.76 -0.36 17.81
CA TYR A 234 7.32 0.68 18.77
C TYR A 234 7.89 0.45 20.18
N ARG A 235 8.42 -0.74 20.45
CA ARG A 235 8.95 -1.13 21.76
C ARG A 235 10.37 -1.63 21.63
N PRO A 236 11.21 -1.46 22.67
CA PRO A 236 12.64 -1.85 22.64
C PRO A 236 12.89 -3.32 22.33
N GLU A 237 11.96 -4.20 22.72
CA GLU A 237 12.07 -5.65 22.50
C GLU A 237 11.71 -6.07 21.05
N GLN A 238 11.03 -5.22 20.30
CA GLN A 238 10.65 -5.50 18.92
C GLN A 238 11.85 -5.30 17.98
N LYS A 239 11.94 -6.16 16.96
CA LYS A 239 13.00 -6.09 15.94
C LYS A 239 12.50 -5.34 14.70
N LYS A 240 13.41 -4.59 14.07
CA LYS A 240 13.16 -4.01 12.74
C LYS A 240 13.01 -5.16 11.72
N LEU A 241 12.07 -5.02 10.80
CA LEU A 241 11.94 -5.93 9.66
C LEU A 241 13.17 -5.88 8.76
N ASP A 242 13.55 -7.04 8.24
CA ASP A 242 14.52 -7.18 7.17
C ASP A 242 13.79 -7.28 5.82
N VAL A 243 13.78 -6.18 5.05
CA VAL A 243 13.08 -6.12 3.78
C VAL A 243 13.69 -7.03 2.71
N PHE A 244 14.99 -7.34 2.80
CA PHE A 244 15.63 -8.29 1.88
C PHE A 244 15.14 -9.71 2.15
N LYS A 245 14.99 -10.09 3.43
CA LYS A 245 14.42 -11.39 3.82
C LYS A 245 12.96 -11.52 3.38
N ILE A 246 12.16 -10.46 3.55
CA ILE A 246 10.78 -10.43 3.05
C ILE A 246 10.75 -10.62 1.53
N SER A 247 11.54 -9.84 0.82
CA SER A 247 11.62 -9.91 -0.64
C SER A 247 12.09 -11.28 -1.14
N GLU A 248 13.07 -11.88 -0.49
CA GLU A 248 13.54 -13.24 -0.81
C GLU A 248 12.44 -14.28 -0.60
N GLY A 249 11.69 -14.18 0.51
CA GLY A 249 10.53 -15.05 0.77
C GLY A 249 9.47 -14.93 -0.32
N ILE A 250 9.10 -13.72 -0.70
CA ILE A 250 8.13 -13.45 -1.77
C ILE A 250 8.66 -13.97 -3.12
N ARG A 251 9.96 -13.77 -3.42
CA ARG A 251 10.59 -14.26 -4.64
C ARG A 251 10.53 -15.79 -4.75
N LYS A 252 10.79 -16.51 -3.68
CA LYS A 252 10.68 -17.98 -3.64
C LYS A 252 9.26 -18.45 -4.01
N GLU A 253 8.23 -17.78 -3.45
CA GLU A 253 6.84 -18.09 -3.79
C GLU A 253 6.52 -17.75 -5.26
N TYR A 254 7.02 -16.62 -5.75
CA TYR A 254 6.88 -16.21 -7.15
C TYR A 254 7.50 -17.24 -8.10
N GLU A 255 8.74 -17.64 -7.86
CA GLU A 255 9.48 -18.60 -8.68
C GLU A 255 8.86 -20.01 -8.61
N SER A 256 8.32 -20.40 -7.46
CA SER A 256 7.72 -21.74 -7.29
C SER A 256 6.29 -21.87 -7.80
N ILE A 257 5.53 -20.76 -7.85
CA ILE A 257 4.09 -20.80 -8.21
C ILE A 257 3.84 -20.18 -9.59
N LEU A 258 4.30 -18.97 -9.84
CA LEU A 258 3.95 -18.24 -11.07
C LEU A 258 4.77 -18.69 -12.27
N VAL A 259 6.08 -18.89 -12.10
CA VAL A 259 6.97 -19.30 -13.19
C VAL A 259 6.55 -20.66 -13.80
N PRO A 260 6.34 -21.74 -13.02
CA PRO A 260 5.93 -23.03 -13.60
C PRO A 260 4.57 -23.02 -14.28
N ASN A 261 3.70 -22.07 -13.92
CA ASN A 261 2.39 -21.90 -14.54
C ASN A 261 2.41 -20.93 -15.75
N GLY A 262 3.59 -20.45 -16.18
CA GLY A 262 3.75 -19.58 -17.34
C GLY A 262 3.17 -18.17 -17.14
N LEU A 263 3.05 -17.70 -15.86
CA LEU A 263 2.47 -16.40 -15.51
C LEU A 263 3.52 -15.33 -15.22
N ALA A 264 4.79 -15.69 -15.26
CA ALA A 264 5.89 -14.74 -15.22
C ALA A 264 6.25 -14.27 -16.66
N PRO A 265 6.77 -13.04 -16.84
CA PRO A 265 6.87 -12.01 -15.80
C PRO A 265 5.53 -11.35 -15.51
N VAL A 266 5.28 -11.01 -14.24
CA VAL A 266 4.19 -10.17 -13.78
C VAL A 266 4.73 -9.17 -12.74
N LYS A 267 4.24 -7.94 -12.78
CA LYS A 267 4.68 -6.87 -11.89
C LYS A 267 4.18 -7.12 -10.47
N LEU A 268 5.02 -6.87 -9.49
CA LEU A 268 4.63 -6.88 -8.08
C LEU A 268 4.55 -5.45 -7.54
N TYR A 269 3.49 -5.16 -6.79
CA TYR A 269 3.26 -3.88 -6.15
C TYR A 269 3.17 -4.02 -4.65
N LEU A 270 3.61 -2.99 -3.92
CA LEU A 270 3.40 -2.81 -2.49
C LEU A 270 2.79 -1.43 -2.19
N GLU A 271 2.17 -1.30 -1.00
CA GLU A 271 1.51 -0.07 -0.54
C GLU A 271 1.99 0.30 0.87
N SER A 272 3.28 0.59 1.01
CA SER A 272 3.84 0.88 2.31
C SER A 272 3.69 2.36 2.70
N GLY A 273 3.19 2.59 3.90
CA GLY A 273 3.12 3.94 4.47
C GLY A 273 3.98 4.06 5.73
N ARG A 274 3.52 3.41 6.80
CA ARG A 274 4.19 3.42 8.11
C ARG A 274 5.67 3.05 8.04
N PHE A 275 6.03 2.03 7.27
CA PHE A 275 7.40 1.58 7.11
C PHE A 275 8.29 2.69 6.52
N ILE A 276 7.78 3.48 5.58
CA ILE A 276 8.55 4.48 4.86
C ILE A 276 8.85 5.70 5.74
N THR A 277 7.84 6.29 6.37
CA THR A 277 7.99 7.58 7.09
C THR A 277 7.98 7.46 8.62
N GLY A 278 7.33 6.43 9.15
CA GLY A 278 7.08 6.30 10.59
C GLY A 278 8.33 6.30 11.48
N PRO A 279 9.44 5.64 11.11
CA PRO A 279 10.66 5.65 11.93
C PRO A 279 11.36 7.01 11.99
N TYR A 280 11.07 7.91 11.05
CA TYR A 280 11.83 9.12 10.74
C TYR A 280 11.05 10.41 10.96
N GLY A 281 9.85 10.32 11.53
CA GLY A 281 9.05 11.47 11.99
C GLY A 281 9.14 11.65 13.50
N TYR A 282 9.23 12.90 13.96
CA TYR A 282 9.36 13.25 15.36
C TYR A 282 8.40 14.39 15.70
N LEU A 283 7.67 14.24 16.80
CA LEU A 283 6.83 15.32 17.35
C LEU A 283 7.68 16.15 18.34
N ILE A 284 7.84 17.43 18.05
CA ILE A 284 8.49 18.39 18.94
C ILE A 284 7.43 19.14 19.73
N THR A 285 7.51 19.07 21.04
CA THR A 285 6.55 19.72 21.95
C THR A 285 7.26 20.30 23.16
N LYS A 286 6.59 21.20 23.86
CA LYS A 286 7.05 21.82 25.12
C LYS A 286 6.10 21.41 26.23
N ALA A 287 6.65 20.88 27.31
CA ALA A 287 5.87 20.70 28.55
C ALA A 287 5.53 22.07 29.13
N ILE A 288 4.26 22.36 29.35
CA ILE A 288 3.77 23.64 29.86
C ILE A 288 3.38 23.47 31.34
N HIS A 289 2.75 22.35 31.66
CA HIS A 289 2.24 22.07 33.00
C HIS A 289 2.60 20.65 33.42
N GLU A 290 2.81 20.47 34.72
CA GLU A 290 2.91 19.17 35.37
C GLU A 290 1.76 19.06 36.37
N LYS A 291 1.08 17.92 36.39
CA LYS A 291 0.00 17.63 37.32
C LYS A 291 0.31 16.32 38.05
N HIS A 292 0.36 16.41 39.37
CA HIS A 292 0.47 15.23 40.23
C HIS A 292 -0.95 14.79 40.65
N ILE A 293 -1.26 13.57 40.30
CA ILE A 293 -2.47 12.85 40.75
C ILE A 293 -1.99 11.62 41.49
N TYR A 294 -2.56 11.35 42.62
CA TYR A 294 -2.16 10.34 43.58
C TYR A 294 -1.50 9.11 43.02
#